data_6e5be3a323afbce9011847db6a4f7bfd
#
_entry.id   6e5be3a323afbce9011847db6a4f7bfd
#
_cell.length_a   1.000
_cell.length_b   1.000
_cell.length_c   1.000
_cell.angle_alpha   90.00
_cell.angle_beta   90.00
_cell.angle_gamma   90.00
#
_symmetry.space_group_name_H-M   'P 1'
#
loop_
_entity.id
_entity.type
_entity.pdbx_description
1 polymer ?
#
loop_
_entity_poly.entity_id
_entity_poly.type
_entity_poly.pdbx_seq_one_letter_code
_entity_poly.pdbx_strand_id
1 'polypeptide(L)'
;MGGWSDTGFVKLSQSGGKEAGVLATCPAPLPASKADGMKIASWNINSVRARLDIVERFLTEMAPDILCLQETKAENGSFPVKAFHDMGYDHVILHGQKMHHGVAIISKVPLTEDHRLDWQAIGEARHIGVRLPNGWALHNVYIPAGGDIPDRDQNPKFGQKLDFLDRMTDWSMALAEPTILVGDFNVAPFETDVWGHKQLLDVVSHTPIEVAALGRLREAHDWVDLGRHFIPEPERLYTWWSYRAADWRASDKGRRLDHMWASPSVAAQAISHQVHKDVRDWGKPSDHIPIVTEFAM
;
A
#
# COMPACT_ATOMS: atom_id res chain seq x y z
N MET A 1 -46.04 28.48 60.93
CA MET A 1 -45.57 28.50 62.32
C MET A 1 -44.07 28.38 62.24
N GLY A 2 -43.41 29.36 62.42
CA GLY A 2 -42.67 30.01 63.45
C GLY A 2 -41.22 29.59 63.35
N GLY A 3 -40.23 30.37 63.39
CA GLY A 3 -39.94 31.76 63.62
C GLY A 3 -38.42 31.83 63.92
N TRP A 4 -37.74 32.84 63.43
CA TRP A 4 -36.81 33.75 64.12
C TRP A 4 -35.72 33.10 65.00
N SER A 5 -34.44 33.54 65.04
CA SER A 5 -33.79 34.86 65.05
C SER A 5 -32.27 34.63 65.06
N ASP A 6 -31.43 35.36 64.39
CA ASP A 6 -30.89 36.70 64.63
C ASP A 6 -29.52 36.72 65.37
N THR A 7 -28.63 37.50 64.82
CA THR A 7 -27.52 38.30 65.40
C THR A 7 -26.19 37.63 65.77
N GLY A 8 -25.14 38.29 65.25
CA GLY A 8 -23.79 38.21 65.75
C GLY A 8 -22.70 38.90 64.79
N PHE A 9 -22.77 40.24 64.76
CA PHE A 9 -21.66 41.07 64.20
C PHE A 9 -20.46 41.04 65.12
N VAL A 10 -19.31 40.72 64.58
CA VAL A 10 -18.04 41.19 65.14
C VAL A 10 -17.15 41.73 63.98
N LYS A 11 -16.92 43.06 64.08
CA LYS A 11 -15.85 43.78 63.34
C LYS A 11 -14.50 43.53 64.00
N LEU A 12 -13.44 43.20 63.23
CA LEU A 12 -12.08 43.59 63.60
C LEU A 12 -11.23 43.77 62.32
N SER A 13 -10.89 44.96 62.12
CA SER A 13 -9.69 45.72 61.67
C SER A 13 -8.73 45.09 60.69
N GLN A 14 -8.42 45.91 59.68
CA GLN A 14 -7.37 45.90 58.66
C GLN A 14 -5.97 45.71 59.23
N SER A 15 -5.16 44.90 58.58
CA SER A 15 -3.73 45.16 58.40
C SER A 15 -3.29 44.67 57.01
N GLY A 16 -2.65 45.55 56.27
CA GLY A 16 -2.30 45.34 54.89
C GLY A 16 -1.12 44.38 54.69
N GLY A 17 -1.21 43.61 53.64
CA GLY A 17 -0.13 42.85 53.02
C GLY A 17 -0.42 42.75 51.55
N LYS A 18 0.37 43.46 50.74
CA LYS A 18 0.36 43.31 49.28
C LYS A 18 0.98 41.97 48.94
N GLU A 19 0.18 40.95 48.66
CA GLU A 19 0.64 39.77 47.97
C GLU A 19 0.39 39.99 46.48
N ALA A 20 1.50 39.98 45.69
CA ALA A 20 1.48 40.01 44.26
C ALA A 20 0.90 38.67 43.76
N GLY A 21 -0.30 38.72 43.26
CA GLY A 21 -0.92 37.58 42.57
C GLY A 21 -0.10 37.19 41.33
N VAL A 22 0.57 36.06 41.41
CA VAL A 22 1.10 35.38 40.23
C VAL A 22 -0.08 34.84 39.46
N LEU A 23 -0.44 35.52 38.38
CA LEU A 23 -1.36 34.97 37.38
C LEU A 23 -0.70 33.74 36.75
N ALA A 24 -1.16 32.55 37.17
CA ALA A 24 -0.83 31.31 36.47
C ALA A 24 -1.36 31.42 35.05
N THR A 25 -0.47 31.69 34.10
CA THR A 25 -0.76 31.58 32.68
C THR A 25 -1.07 30.11 32.39
N CYS A 26 -2.32 29.79 32.09
CA CYS A 26 -2.67 28.52 31.47
C CYS A 26 -1.75 28.30 30.26
N PRO A 27 -1.05 27.16 30.16
CA PRO A 27 -0.29 26.86 28.95
C PRO A 27 -1.28 26.83 27.77
N ALA A 28 -0.92 27.50 26.68
CA ALA A 28 -1.69 27.46 25.44
C ALA A 28 -1.93 25.99 25.08
N PRO A 29 -3.12 25.63 24.57
CA PRO A 29 -3.34 24.28 24.09
C PRO A 29 -2.30 23.97 23.03
N LEU A 30 -1.59 22.86 23.19
CA LEU A 30 -0.71 22.31 22.16
C LEU A 30 -1.52 22.25 20.85
N PRO A 31 -0.92 22.62 19.70
CA PRO A 31 -1.61 22.46 18.44
C PRO A 31 -2.09 21.01 18.37
N ALA A 32 -3.36 20.83 18.06
CA ALA A 32 -3.92 19.51 17.83
C ALA A 32 -3.01 18.82 16.83
N SER A 33 -2.36 17.73 17.24
CA SER A 33 -1.65 16.87 16.33
C SER A 33 -2.68 16.55 15.24
N LYS A 34 -2.37 16.82 13.98
CA LYS A 34 -3.08 16.19 12.86
C LYS A 34 -3.15 14.72 13.27
N ALA A 35 -4.32 14.12 13.28
CA ALA A 35 -4.44 12.68 13.37
C ALA A 35 -3.61 12.17 12.19
N ASP A 36 -2.37 11.75 12.50
CA ASP A 36 -1.40 11.38 11.48
C ASP A 36 -1.86 10.05 10.91
N GLY A 37 -2.52 10.13 9.75
CA GLY A 37 -2.89 8.95 8.99
C GLY A 37 -1.62 8.25 8.50
N MET A 38 -1.61 6.92 8.43
CA MET A 38 -0.52 6.13 7.87
C MET A 38 -0.68 6.00 6.36
N LYS A 39 0.31 6.42 5.59
CA LYS A 39 0.35 6.30 4.13
C LYS A 39 1.17 5.09 3.71
N ILE A 40 0.53 4.17 3.00
CA ILE A 40 1.18 2.99 2.42
C ILE A 40 1.15 3.14 0.89
N ALA A 41 2.32 3.06 0.27
CA ALA A 41 2.50 3.08 -1.18
C ALA A 41 2.90 1.70 -1.71
N SER A 42 2.47 1.39 -2.94
CA SER A 42 2.95 0.23 -3.70
C SER A 42 3.37 0.65 -5.10
N TRP A 43 4.49 0.09 -5.57
CA TRP A 43 5.02 0.39 -6.89
C TRP A 43 5.87 -0.76 -7.44
N ASN A 44 5.46 -1.34 -8.56
CA ASN A 44 6.38 -2.14 -9.35
C ASN A 44 7.40 -1.20 -10.01
N ILE A 45 8.63 -1.21 -9.51
CA ILE A 45 9.67 -0.25 -9.93
C ILE A 45 10.46 -0.72 -11.15
N ASN A 46 10.33 -1.97 -11.53
CA ASN A 46 11.03 -2.53 -12.69
C ASN A 46 12.54 -2.21 -12.67
N SER A 47 13.24 -2.61 -11.61
CA SER A 47 14.63 -2.34 -11.23
C SER A 47 14.84 -1.07 -10.40
N VAL A 48 14.99 -1.26 -9.10
CA VAL A 48 15.21 -0.18 -8.15
C VAL A 48 16.50 0.60 -8.43
N ARG A 49 17.59 -0.08 -8.81
CA ARG A 49 18.87 0.59 -9.10
C ARG A 49 18.83 1.45 -10.37
N ALA A 50 18.04 1.07 -11.35
CA ALA A 50 17.90 1.84 -12.59
C ALA A 50 16.99 3.07 -12.43
N ARG A 51 16.19 3.09 -11.36
CA ARG A 51 15.13 4.07 -11.11
C ARG A 51 15.19 4.70 -9.73
N LEU A 52 16.35 4.64 -9.08
CA LEU A 52 16.51 5.18 -7.73
C LEU A 52 16.14 6.66 -7.67
N ASP A 53 16.57 7.45 -8.67
CA ASP A 53 16.30 8.90 -8.75
C ASP A 53 14.80 9.22 -8.70
N ILE A 54 13.96 8.44 -9.41
CA ILE A 54 12.51 8.66 -9.40
C ILE A 54 11.85 8.12 -8.13
N VAL A 55 12.42 7.09 -7.50
CA VAL A 55 11.98 6.63 -6.19
C VAL A 55 12.27 7.69 -5.13
N GLU A 56 13.47 8.27 -5.11
CA GLU A 56 13.85 9.36 -4.20
C GLU A 56 12.93 10.57 -4.37
N ARG A 57 12.65 10.96 -5.62
CA ARG A 57 11.70 12.02 -5.91
C ARG A 57 10.29 11.71 -5.39
N PHE A 58 9.79 10.49 -5.63
CA PHE A 58 8.48 10.05 -5.16
C PHE A 58 8.39 10.09 -3.62
N LEU A 59 9.43 9.58 -2.93
CA LEU A 59 9.49 9.60 -1.47
C LEU A 59 9.55 11.02 -0.91
N THR A 60 10.17 11.95 -1.63
CA THR A 60 10.24 13.37 -1.23
C THR A 60 8.89 14.07 -1.43
N GLU A 61 8.23 13.85 -2.58
CA GLU A 61 6.99 14.55 -2.93
C GLU A 61 5.76 13.98 -2.20
N MET A 62 5.65 12.66 -2.10
CA MET A 62 4.48 11.98 -1.52
C MET A 62 4.65 11.60 -0.06
N ALA A 63 5.90 11.45 0.39
CA ALA A 63 6.29 11.15 1.78
C ALA A 63 5.49 10.01 2.43
N PRO A 64 5.30 8.84 1.77
CA PRO A 64 4.61 7.73 2.40
C PRO A 64 5.37 7.26 3.66
N ASP A 65 4.66 6.63 4.60
CA ASP A 65 5.30 6.02 5.77
C ASP A 65 5.90 4.66 5.41
N ILE A 66 5.26 3.96 4.47
CA ILE A 66 5.69 2.64 3.99
C ILE A 66 5.62 2.61 2.46
N LEU A 67 6.67 2.11 1.82
CA LEU A 67 6.75 1.84 0.39
C LEU A 67 6.99 0.36 0.14
N CYS A 68 6.07 -0.30 -0.55
CA CYS A 68 6.17 -1.67 -1.04
C CYS A 68 6.63 -1.66 -2.50
N LEU A 69 7.79 -2.25 -2.79
CA LEU A 69 8.33 -2.35 -4.14
C LEU A 69 8.23 -3.78 -4.67
N GLN A 70 7.93 -3.92 -5.96
CA GLN A 70 8.00 -5.16 -6.71
C GLN A 70 8.99 -4.99 -7.88
N GLU A 71 9.48 -6.09 -8.41
CA GLU A 71 10.52 -6.13 -9.45
C GLU A 71 11.76 -5.29 -9.10
N THR A 72 12.26 -5.42 -7.89
CA THR A 72 13.48 -4.71 -7.47
C THR A 72 14.70 -5.10 -8.30
N LYS A 73 14.71 -6.34 -8.86
CA LYS A 73 15.77 -6.90 -9.72
C LYS A 73 17.17 -6.76 -9.12
N ALA A 74 17.24 -6.79 -7.79
CA ALA A 74 18.45 -6.67 -7.01
C ALA A 74 18.51 -7.77 -5.96
N GLU A 75 19.67 -8.39 -5.80
CA GLU A 75 19.97 -9.23 -4.63
C GLU A 75 20.03 -8.35 -3.38
N ASN A 76 19.79 -8.91 -2.21
CA ASN A 76 19.79 -8.16 -0.95
C ASN A 76 21.07 -7.32 -0.77
N GLY A 77 22.25 -7.88 -1.06
CA GLY A 77 23.53 -7.18 -0.94
C GLY A 77 23.78 -6.07 -1.98
N SER A 78 22.98 -6.00 -3.04
CA SER A 78 23.08 -4.98 -4.10
C SER A 78 21.92 -3.98 -4.10
N PHE A 79 20.99 -4.13 -3.16
CA PHE A 79 19.89 -3.18 -2.97
C PHE A 79 20.43 -1.88 -2.34
N PRO A 80 19.99 -0.69 -2.79
CA PRO A 80 20.55 0.60 -2.33
C PRO A 80 20.01 1.03 -0.95
N VAL A 81 20.20 0.19 0.08
CA VAL A 81 19.68 0.42 1.45
C VAL A 81 20.08 1.77 2.00
N LYS A 82 21.37 2.17 1.79
CA LYS A 82 21.87 3.45 2.30
C LYS A 82 21.07 4.65 1.79
N ALA A 83 20.66 4.65 0.53
CA ALA A 83 19.87 5.76 -0.04
C ALA A 83 18.53 5.92 0.70
N PHE A 84 17.87 4.83 1.07
CA PHE A 84 16.63 4.87 1.84
C PHE A 84 16.85 5.34 3.27
N HIS A 85 17.91 4.90 3.94
CA HIS A 85 18.27 5.39 5.27
C HIS A 85 18.56 6.91 5.25
N ASP A 86 19.30 7.40 4.24
CA ASP A 86 19.59 8.83 4.09
C ASP A 86 18.31 9.68 3.92
N MET A 87 17.19 9.07 3.49
CA MET A 87 15.87 9.70 3.37
C MET A 87 14.97 9.48 4.61
N GLY A 88 15.47 8.85 5.68
CA GLY A 88 14.73 8.61 6.92
C GLY A 88 13.82 7.38 6.90
N TYR A 89 14.08 6.43 6.00
CA TYR A 89 13.42 5.12 5.98
C TYR A 89 14.34 4.08 6.61
N ASP A 90 14.31 4.00 7.94
CA ASP A 90 15.27 3.21 8.72
C ASP A 90 15.01 1.70 8.70
N HIS A 91 13.82 1.28 8.25
CA HIS A 91 13.43 -0.13 8.21
C HIS A 91 13.31 -0.61 6.78
N VAL A 92 14.22 -1.48 6.35
CA VAL A 92 14.27 -2.02 4.98
C VAL A 92 14.27 -3.54 5.05
N ILE A 93 13.16 -4.16 4.66
CA ILE A 93 13.00 -5.62 4.61
C ILE A 93 13.07 -6.06 3.15
N LEU A 94 13.95 -7.01 2.85
CA LEU A 94 14.28 -7.42 1.48
C LEU A 94 14.06 -8.91 1.25
N HIS A 95 13.45 -9.23 0.13
CA HIS A 95 13.51 -10.54 -0.49
C HIS A 95 13.95 -10.35 -1.94
N GLY A 96 15.25 -10.28 -2.12
CA GLY A 96 15.89 -9.92 -3.39
C GLY A 96 16.25 -11.12 -4.23
N GLN A 97 16.23 -10.93 -5.55
CA GLN A 97 16.69 -11.92 -6.53
C GLN A 97 17.46 -11.22 -7.64
N LYS A 98 18.53 -11.85 -8.11
CA LYS A 98 19.41 -11.29 -9.15
C LYS A 98 18.69 -11.20 -10.48
N MET A 99 18.67 -9.99 -11.07
CA MET A 99 18.15 -9.69 -12.41
C MET A 99 16.65 -9.91 -12.61
N HIS A 100 15.97 -10.67 -11.75
CA HIS A 100 14.56 -11.03 -11.89
C HIS A 100 13.84 -10.79 -10.57
N HIS A 101 12.51 -10.59 -10.60
CA HIS A 101 11.66 -10.52 -9.41
C HIS A 101 12.22 -9.59 -8.32
N GLY A 102 12.09 -10.01 -7.08
CA GLY A 102 12.51 -9.25 -5.90
C GLY A 102 11.42 -8.30 -5.42
N VAL A 103 11.14 -8.38 -4.13
CA VAL A 103 10.22 -7.49 -3.43
C VAL A 103 10.92 -6.84 -2.24
N ALA A 104 10.48 -5.64 -1.88
CA ALA A 104 11.02 -4.92 -0.72
C ALA A 104 9.91 -4.16 -0.01
N ILE A 105 10.04 -4.03 1.32
CA ILE A 105 9.23 -3.11 2.13
C ILE A 105 10.20 -2.14 2.80
N ILE A 106 9.96 -0.86 2.59
CA ILE A 106 10.80 0.25 3.06
C ILE A 106 9.90 1.13 3.93
N SER A 107 10.30 1.41 5.17
CA SER A 107 9.43 2.04 6.15
C SER A 107 10.15 3.02 7.06
N LYS A 108 9.44 4.10 7.43
CA LYS A 108 9.81 5.02 8.52
C LYS A 108 9.43 4.45 9.89
N VAL A 109 8.36 3.62 9.93
CA VAL A 109 7.88 3.02 11.19
C VAL A 109 8.52 1.65 11.40
N PRO A 110 8.73 1.22 12.66
CA PRO A 110 9.27 -0.09 12.97
C PRO A 110 8.43 -1.22 12.36
N LEU A 111 9.10 -2.22 11.80
CA LEU A 111 8.48 -3.41 11.24
C LEU A 111 9.05 -4.67 11.89
N THR A 112 8.20 -5.65 12.11
CA THR A 112 8.64 -7.01 12.44
C THR A 112 8.43 -7.88 11.21
N GLU A 113 9.48 -8.58 10.76
CA GLU A 113 9.37 -9.51 9.65
C GLU A 113 8.60 -10.74 10.11
N ASP A 114 7.52 -11.05 9.41
CA ASP A 114 6.63 -12.14 9.74
C ASP A 114 7.06 -13.42 9.00
N HIS A 115 7.05 -13.39 7.67
CA HIS A 115 7.44 -14.53 6.85
C HIS A 115 7.63 -14.18 5.37
N ARG A 116 8.24 -15.14 4.64
CA ARG A 116 8.31 -15.15 3.18
C ARG A 116 7.65 -16.42 2.67
N LEU A 117 6.55 -16.29 1.94
CA LEU A 117 5.85 -17.43 1.36
C LEU A 117 6.33 -17.65 -0.07
N ASP A 118 6.60 -18.91 -0.39
CA ASP A 118 6.91 -19.34 -1.75
C ASP A 118 5.74 -20.17 -2.28
N TRP A 119 4.75 -19.51 -2.82
CA TRP A 119 3.57 -20.16 -3.41
C TRP A 119 3.86 -20.97 -4.68
N GLN A 120 5.06 -20.84 -5.26
CA GLN A 120 5.48 -21.64 -6.42
C GLN A 120 6.35 -22.83 -6.05
N ALA A 121 6.94 -22.83 -4.85
CA ALA A 121 7.92 -23.80 -4.38
C ALA A 121 9.17 -23.93 -5.29
N ILE A 122 9.62 -22.81 -5.86
CA ILE A 122 10.78 -22.72 -6.76
C ILE A 122 11.80 -21.68 -6.31
N GLY A 123 11.64 -21.09 -5.13
CA GLY A 123 12.57 -20.13 -4.53
C GLY A 123 12.56 -18.75 -5.16
N GLU A 124 11.49 -18.33 -5.84
CA GLU A 124 11.38 -16.97 -6.40
C GLU A 124 11.00 -15.93 -5.33
N ALA A 125 11.70 -14.81 -5.37
CA ALA A 125 11.52 -13.71 -4.43
C ALA A 125 10.29 -12.86 -4.80
N ARG A 126 9.09 -13.31 -4.39
CA ARG A 126 7.81 -12.72 -4.79
C ARG A 126 6.93 -12.24 -3.63
N HIS A 127 7.33 -12.49 -2.39
CA HIS A 127 6.51 -12.15 -1.24
C HIS A 127 7.35 -11.75 -0.03
N ILE A 128 6.86 -10.75 0.73
CA ILE A 128 7.27 -10.41 2.09
C ILE A 128 6.01 -10.13 2.90
N GLY A 129 5.87 -10.76 4.07
CA GLY A 129 4.91 -10.41 5.11
C GLY A 129 5.61 -9.73 6.28
N VAL A 130 5.06 -8.64 6.78
CA VAL A 130 5.52 -7.92 7.96
C VAL A 130 4.34 -7.58 8.87
N ARG A 131 4.64 -7.28 10.12
CA ARG A 131 3.67 -6.77 11.09
C ARG A 131 3.96 -5.31 11.42
N LEU A 132 2.93 -4.49 11.33
CA LEU A 132 2.95 -3.07 11.64
C LEU A 132 2.82 -2.84 13.15
N PRO A 133 3.22 -1.67 13.69
CA PRO A 133 3.15 -1.38 15.13
C PRO A 133 1.74 -1.47 15.74
N ASN A 134 0.70 -1.20 14.95
CA ASN A 134 -0.70 -1.33 15.35
C ASN A 134 -1.24 -2.77 15.31
N GLY A 135 -0.40 -3.75 14.96
CA GLY A 135 -0.74 -5.16 14.87
C GLY A 135 -1.31 -5.61 13.53
N TRP A 136 -1.46 -4.72 12.54
CA TRP A 136 -1.89 -5.14 11.20
C TRP A 136 -0.79 -5.91 10.49
N ALA A 137 -1.15 -6.95 9.76
CA ALA A 137 -0.25 -7.61 8.82
C ALA A 137 -0.23 -6.86 7.49
N LEU A 138 0.95 -6.72 6.90
CA LEU A 138 1.14 -6.13 5.56
C LEU A 138 1.89 -7.14 4.70
N HIS A 139 1.25 -7.59 3.62
CA HIS A 139 1.82 -8.51 2.65
C HIS A 139 2.06 -7.80 1.32
N ASN A 140 3.34 -7.76 0.91
CA ASN A 140 3.76 -7.26 -0.40
C ASN A 140 3.99 -8.45 -1.33
N VAL A 141 3.29 -8.50 -2.46
CA VAL A 141 3.32 -9.62 -3.39
C VAL A 141 3.61 -9.17 -4.83
N TYR A 142 4.33 -10.02 -5.56
CA TYR A 142 4.53 -9.93 -7.00
C TYR A 142 4.05 -11.22 -7.66
N ILE A 143 2.79 -11.23 -8.11
CA ILE A 143 2.18 -12.38 -8.79
C ILE A 143 2.86 -12.58 -10.15
N PRO A 144 3.12 -13.83 -10.59
CA PRO A 144 3.72 -14.09 -11.91
C PRO A 144 2.95 -13.44 -13.05
N ALA A 145 3.66 -12.83 -14.01
CA ALA A 145 3.03 -12.23 -15.19
C ALA A 145 2.26 -13.24 -16.06
N GLY A 146 2.71 -14.50 -16.10
CA GLY A 146 2.02 -15.57 -16.83
C GLY A 146 2.44 -15.74 -18.29
N GLY A 147 3.42 -14.94 -18.79
CA GLY A 147 3.90 -15.03 -20.19
C GLY A 147 2.90 -14.47 -21.19
N ASP A 148 2.97 -14.93 -22.46
CA ASP A 148 2.22 -14.34 -23.57
C ASP A 148 1.01 -15.17 -24.04
N ILE A 149 1.00 -16.49 -23.75
CA ILE A 149 -0.06 -17.43 -24.21
C ILE A 149 -0.91 -17.82 -22.99
N PRO A 150 -2.22 -17.52 -22.99
CA PRO A 150 -3.13 -17.81 -21.87
C PRO A 150 -3.65 -19.26 -21.90
N ASP A 151 -2.75 -20.20 -22.03
CA ASP A 151 -3.02 -21.63 -22.07
C ASP A 151 -1.99 -22.37 -21.22
N ARG A 152 -2.44 -23.08 -20.19
CA ARG A 152 -1.57 -23.76 -19.23
C ARG A 152 -0.79 -24.93 -19.83
N ASP A 153 -1.35 -25.58 -20.88
CA ASP A 153 -0.71 -26.73 -21.52
C ASP A 153 0.38 -26.29 -22.51
N GLN A 154 0.20 -25.14 -23.16
CA GLN A 154 1.16 -24.56 -24.11
C GLN A 154 2.18 -23.64 -23.43
N ASN A 155 1.81 -23.05 -22.27
CA ASN A 155 2.63 -22.08 -21.57
C ASN A 155 2.69 -22.39 -20.07
N PRO A 156 3.74 -23.09 -19.61
CA PRO A 156 3.91 -23.41 -18.19
C PRO A 156 3.91 -22.21 -17.26
N LYS A 157 4.33 -21.00 -17.74
CA LYS A 157 4.30 -19.77 -16.96
C LYS A 157 2.88 -19.31 -16.63
N PHE A 158 1.94 -19.56 -17.56
CA PHE A 158 0.54 -19.29 -17.31
C PHE A 158 -0.04 -20.25 -16.27
N GLY A 159 0.31 -21.52 -16.36
CA GLY A 159 -0.04 -22.52 -15.34
C GLY A 159 0.49 -22.14 -13.95
N GLN A 160 1.76 -21.75 -13.86
CA GLN A 160 2.39 -21.27 -12.62
C GLN A 160 1.66 -20.07 -11.99
N LYS A 161 1.17 -19.13 -12.82
CA LYS A 161 0.39 -17.99 -12.36
C LYS A 161 -0.95 -18.43 -11.73
N LEU A 162 -1.66 -19.33 -12.37
CA LEU A 162 -2.93 -19.85 -11.86
C LEU A 162 -2.72 -20.63 -10.56
N ASP A 163 -1.70 -21.48 -10.50
CA ASP A 163 -1.33 -22.23 -9.28
C ASP A 163 -0.93 -21.29 -8.14
N PHE A 164 -0.25 -20.18 -8.45
CA PHE A 164 0.08 -19.16 -7.48
C PHE A 164 -1.17 -18.52 -6.88
N LEU A 165 -2.13 -18.14 -7.72
CA LEU A 165 -3.41 -17.57 -7.28
C LEU A 165 -4.24 -18.56 -6.44
N ASP A 166 -4.28 -19.84 -6.83
CA ASP A 166 -4.99 -20.87 -6.08
C ASP A 166 -4.37 -21.07 -4.68
N ARG A 167 -3.03 -21.14 -4.58
CA ARG A 167 -2.35 -21.25 -3.28
C ARG A 167 -2.48 -19.99 -2.42
N MET A 168 -2.51 -18.80 -3.04
CA MET A 168 -2.84 -17.57 -2.32
C MET A 168 -4.28 -17.59 -1.80
N THR A 169 -5.20 -18.19 -2.53
CA THR A 169 -6.60 -18.35 -2.11
C THR A 169 -6.68 -19.22 -0.86
N ASP A 170 -6.00 -20.37 -0.86
CA ASP A 170 -5.93 -21.27 0.31
C ASP A 170 -5.32 -20.56 1.52
N TRP A 171 -4.21 -19.83 1.32
CA TRP A 171 -3.60 -19.03 2.38
C TRP A 171 -4.55 -17.94 2.91
N SER A 172 -5.26 -17.28 2.02
CA SER A 172 -6.20 -16.19 2.35
C SER A 172 -7.36 -16.68 3.22
N MET A 173 -7.90 -17.89 2.96
CA MET A 173 -8.93 -18.52 3.79
C MET A 173 -8.47 -18.79 5.23
N ALA A 174 -7.18 -18.96 5.44
CA ALA A 174 -6.62 -19.22 6.77
C ALA A 174 -6.30 -17.95 7.58
N LEU A 175 -6.41 -16.77 6.98
CA LEU A 175 -6.14 -15.50 7.67
C LEU A 175 -7.24 -15.18 8.67
N ALA A 176 -6.83 -14.79 9.87
CA ALA A 176 -7.74 -14.37 10.95
C ALA A 176 -7.45 -12.95 11.46
N GLU A 177 -6.37 -12.35 11.01
CA GLU A 177 -5.86 -11.07 11.50
C GLU A 177 -6.17 -9.91 10.55
N PRO A 178 -6.24 -8.67 11.06
CA PRO A 178 -6.35 -7.48 10.22
C PRO A 178 -5.18 -7.39 9.26
N THR A 179 -5.45 -7.45 7.97
CA THR A 179 -4.41 -7.62 6.95
C THR A 179 -4.59 -6.65 5.78
N ILE A 180 -3.44 -6.17 5.26
CA ILE A 180 -3.31 -5.45 3.99
C ILE A 180 -2.54 -6.36 3.03
N LEU A 181 -3.08 -6.59 1.84
CA LEU A 181 -2.43 -7.30 0.73
C LEU A 181 -2.21 -6.32 -0.41
N VAL A 182 -0.96 -6.10 -0.79
CA VAL A 182 -0.60 -5.07 -1.76
C VAL A 182 0.44 -5.60 -2.75
N GLY A 183 0.43 -5.07 -3.95
CA GLY A 183 1.47 -5.35 -4.94
C GLY A 183 0.99 -5.40 -6.38
N ASP A 184 1.84 -5.92 -7.24
CA ASP A 184 1.52 -6.20 -8.64
C ASP A 184 0.89 -7.60 -8.75
N PHE A 185 -0.42 -7.61 -8.97
CA PHE A 185 -1.18 -8.87 -9.10
C PHE A 185 -1.19 -9.40 -10.54
N ASN A 186 -0.70 -8.60 -11.50
CA ASN A 186 -0.67 -8.96 -12.90
C ASN A 186 -2.02 -9.41 -13.51
N VAL A 187 -3.15 -9.06 -12.87
CA VAL A 187 -4.52 -9.33 -13.34
C VAL A 187 -5.36 -8.07 -13.23
N ALA A 188 -6.05 -7.73 -14.31
CA ALA A 188 -7.02 -6.64 -14.40
C ALA A 188 -8.44 -7.23 -14.37
N PRO A 189 -9.17 -7.18 -13.23
CA PRO A 189 -10.41 -7.96 -13.06
C PRO A 189 -11.65 -7.38 -13.75
N PHE A 190 -11.73 -6.05 -13.94
CA PHE A 190 -12.95 -5.42 -14.46
C PHE A 190 -12.79 -4.89 -15.89
N GLU A 191 -13.90 -4.70 -16.59
CA GLU A 191 -13.90 -4.12 -17.94
C GLU A 191 -13.29 -2.72 -17.98
N THR A 192 -13.46 -1.96 -16.91
CA THR A 192 -12.92 -0.61 -16.73
C THR A 192 -11.46 -0.58 -16.23
N ASP A 193 -10.90 -1.76 -15.94
CA ASP A 193 -9.49 -1.95 -15.58
C ASP A 193 -8.59 -2.12 -16.81
N VAL A 194 -9.16 -2.15 -18.00
CA VAL A 194 -8.42 -2.33 -19.27
C VAL A 194 -8.90 -1.37 -20.34
N TRP A 195 -7.99 -0.99 -21.22
CA TRP A 195 -8.29 -0.07 -22.31
C TRP A 195 -9.31 -0.63 -23.32
N GLY A 196 -9.44 -1.95 -23.41
CA GLY A 196 -10.31 -2.61 -24.37
C GLY A 196 -10.66 -4.03 -23.94
N HIS A 197 -11.78 -4.18 -23.21
CA HIS A 197 -12.22 -5.45 -22.65
C HIS A 197 -12.28 -6.56 -23.70
N LYS A 198 -13.05 -6.36 -24.79
CA LYS A 198 -13.24 -7.38 -25.82
C LYS A 198 -11.96 -7.81 -26.53
N GLN A 199 -11.00 -6.88 -26.68
CA GLN A 199 -9.72 -7.15 -27.33
C GLN A 199 -8.74 -7.90 -26.42
N LEU A 200 -8.97 -7.91 -25.12
CA LEU A 200 -8.06 -8.48 -24.12
C LEU A 200 -8.58 -9.76 -23.48
N LEU A 201 -9.73 -10.28 -23.86
CA LEU A 201 -10.29 -11.53 -23.33
C LEU A 201 -9.39 -12.75 -23.55
N ASP A 202 -8.58 -12.75 -24.61
CA ASP A 202 -7.61 -13.81 -24.92
C ASP A 202 -6.17 -13.35 -24.68
N VAL A 203 -5.96 -12.30 -23.87
CA VAL A 203 -4.64 -11.76 -23.56
C VAL A 203 -4.35 -11.90 -22.08
N VAL A 204 -3.20 -12.48 -21.76
CA VAL A 204 -2.73 -12.64 -20.38
C VAL A 204 -2.85 -11.32 -19.60
N SER A 205 -3.30 -11.40 -18.37
CA SER A 205 -3.71 -10.37 -17.41
C SER A 205 -5.19 -9.97 -17.43
N HIS A 206 -6.01 -10.42 -18.43
CA HIS A 206 -7.44 -10.11 -18.45
C HIS A 206 -8.30 -11.26 -19.00
N THR A 207 -7.76 -12.46 -19.02
CA THR A 207 -8.52 -13.64 -19.46
C THR A 207 -9.59 -14.01 -18.43
N PRO A 208 -10.73 -14.58 -18.84
CA PRO A 208 -11.79 -14.99 -17.91
C PRO A 208 -11.29 -15.93 -16.80
N ILE A 209 -10.34 -16.82 -17.11
CA ILE A 209 -9.79 -17.77 -16.12
C ILE A 209 -8.94 -17.04 -15.05
N GLU A 210 -8.15 -16.04 -15.43
CA GLU A 210 -7.37 -15.21 -14.49
C GLU A 210 -8.30 -14.35 -13.63
N VAL A 211 -9.29 -13.72 -14.25
CA VAL A 211 -10.30 -12.90 -13.56
C VAL A 211 -11.08 -13.73 -12.55
N ALA A 212 -11.49 -14.95 -12.92
CA ALA A 212 -12.17 -15.87 -12.02
C ALA A 212 -11.26 -16.33 -10.87
N ALA A 213 -9.96 -16.60 -11.14
CA ALA A 213 -9.00 -16.98 -10.11
C ALA A 213 -8.77 -15.83 -9.11
N LEU A 214 -8.61 -14.61 -9.59
CA LEU A 214 -8.48 -13.43 -8.72
C LEU A 214 -9.78 -13.15 -7.94
N GLY A 215 -10.94 -13.42 -8.53
CA GLY A 215 -12.24 -13.34 -7.87
C GLY A 215 -12.34 -14.28 -6.67
N ARG A 216 -11.93 -15.56 -6.84
CA ARG A 216 -11.87 -16.53 -5.73
C ARG A 216 -10.95 -16.08 -4.61
N LEU A 217 -9.75 -15.56 -4.95
CA LEU A 217 -8.84 -14.99 -3.97
C LEU A 217 -9.49 -13.85 -3.18
N ARG A 218 -10.21 -12.94 -3.86
CA ARG A 218 -10.90 -11.84 -3.20
C ARG A 218 -12.00 -12.32 -2.25
N GLU A 219 -12.78 -13.31 -2.65
CA GLU A 219 -13.86 -13.87 -1.85
C GLU A 219 -13.36 -14.68 -0.65
N ALA A 220 -12.16 -15.25 -0.74
CA ALA A 220 -11.59 -16.14 0.29
C ALA A 220 -11.36 -15.47 1.66
N HIS A 221 -11.30 -14.14 1.72
CA HIS A 221 -11.10 -13.38 2.96
C HIS A 221 -11.93 -12.08 2.98
N ASP A 222 -12.98 -12.01 2.18
CA ASP A 222 -13.82 -10.81 2.00
C ASP A 222 -12.99 -9.55 1.71
N TRP A 223 -11.92 -9.69 0.91
CA TRP A 223 -11.02 -8.61 0.60
C TRP A 223 -11.74 -7.41 -0.02
N VAL A 224 -11.56 -6.24 0.58
CA VAL A 224 -12.00 -4.96 0.03
C VAL A 224 -10.90 -4.44 -0.90
N ASP A 225 -11.21 -4.33 -2.19
CA ASP A 225 -10.36 -3.68 -3.19
C ASP A 225 -10.41 -2.16 -2.98
N LEU A 226 -9.37 -1.59 -2.34
CA LEU A 226 -9.34 -0.17 -2.00
C LEU A 226 -9.32 0.73 -3.23
N GLY A 227 -8.69 0.28 -4.33
CA GLY A 227 -8.75 1.01 -5.59
C GLY A 227 -10.19 1.20 -6.06
N ARG A 228 -10.99 0.15 -6.08
CA ARG A 228 -12.39 0.20 -6.51
C ARG A 228 -13.34 0.73 -5.44
N HIS A 229 -12.96 0.68 -4.18
CA HIS A 229 -13.70 1.33 -3.11
C HIS A 229 -13.73 2.86 -3.27
N PHE A 230 -12.59 3.48 -3.63
CA PHE A 230 -12.46 4.93 -3.79
C PHE A 230 -12.70 5.42 -5.23
N ILE A 231 -12.44 4.58 -6.22
CA ILE A 231 -12.61 4.87 -7.65
C ILE A 231 -13.53 3.81 -8.25
N PRO A 232 -14.85 3.91 -8.01
CA PRO A 232 -15.81 2.89 -8.42
C PRO A 232 -16.01 2.85 -9.94
N GLU A 233 -16.51 1.73 -10.45
CA GLU A 233 -16.98 1.68 -11.83
C GLU A 233 -18.15 2.68 -12.05
N PRO A 234 -18.26 3.25 -13.23
CA PRO A 234 -17.57 2.95 -14.48
C PRO A 234 -16.26 3.72 -14.71
N GLU A 235 -15.66 4.32 -13.70
CA GLU A 235 -14.42 5.07 -13.86
C GLU A 235 -13.27 4.14 -14.25
N ARG A 236 -12.49 4.55 -15.28
CA ARG A 236 -11.31 3.81 -15.70
C ARG A 236 -10.19 3.93 -14.67
N LEU A 237 -9.57 2.82 -14.35
CA LEU A 237 -8.48 2.75 -13.40
C LEU A 237 -7.33 1.93 -13.99
N TYR A 238 -6.20 2.59 -14.29
CA TYR A 238 -5.02 1.96 -14.86
C TYR A 238 -3.81 2.28 -14.00
N THR A 239 -2.91 1.29 -13.88
CA THR A 239 -1.63 1.43 -13.16
C THR A 239 -0.42 1.08 -14.01
N TRP A 240 -0.64 0.51 -15.20
CA TRP A 240 0.39 0.01 -16.10
C TRP A 240 0.15 0.42 -17.56
N TRP A 241 1.21 0.79 -18.28
CA TRP A 241 1.21 1.04 -19.73
C TRP A 241 2.47 0.48 -20.37
N SER A 242 2.32 -0.28 -21.46
CA SER A 242 3.45 -0.88 -22.17
C SER A 242 4.45 0.18 -22.66
N TYR A 243 5.74 -0.11 -22.54
CA TYR A 243 6.81 0.68 -23.19
C TYR A 243 6.76 0.68 -24.71
N ARG A 244 6.01 -0.24 -25.33
CA ARG A 244 5.87 -0.30 -26.80
C ARG A 244 5.06 0.86 -27.38
N ALA A 245 4.29 1.57 -26.55
CA ALA A 245 3.59 2.77 -27.00
C ALA A 245 4.56 3.94 -27.08
N ALA A 246 4.74 4.50 -28.28
CA ALA A 246 5.60 5.68 -28.48
C ALA A 246 5.09 6.88 -27.70
N ASP A 247 3.78 7.07 -27.66
CA ASP A 247 3.08 8.02 -26.80
C ASP A 247 2.04 7.26 -25.96
N TRP A 248 2.39 7.00 -24.73
CA TRP A 248 1.55 6.25 -23.81
C TRP A 248 0.29 7.05 -23.40
N ARG A 249 0.38 8.40 -23.31
CA ARG A 249 -0.75 9.26 -22.96
C ARG A 249 -1.77 9.32 -24.09
N ALA A 250 -1.32 9.53 -25.33
CA ALA A 250 -2.21 9.60 -26.48
C ALA A 250 -2.90 8.26 -26.77
N SER A 251 -2.19 7.14 -26.61
CA SER A 251 -2.76 5.81 -26.81
C SER A 251 -3.67 5.38 -25.67
N ASP A 252 -3.35 5.76 -24.44
CA ASP A 252 -3.96 5.41 -23.16
C ASP A 252 -4.38 3.92 -23.03
N LYS A 253 -3.56 3.02 -23.62
CA LYS A 253 -3.77 1.57 -23.57
C LYS A 253 -3.28 0.98 -22.27
N GLY A 254 -3.87 1.43 -21.16
CA GLY A 254 -3.52 1.02 -19.81
C GLY A 254 -4.24 -0.24 -19.34
N ARG A 255 -3.71 -0.80 -18.26
CA ARG A 255 -4.32 -1.90 -17.48
C ARG A 255 -4.12 -1.61 -15.99
N ARG A 256 -5.03 -2.06 -15.14
CA ARG A 256 -4.83 -2.07 -13.69
C ARG A 256 -4.23 -3.39 -13.27
N LEU A 257 -2.96 -3.41 -12.96
CA LEU A 257 -2.22 -4.60 -12.52
C LEU A 257 -1.81 -4.53 -11.05
N ASP A 258 -1.70 -3.30 -10.52
CA ASP A 258 -1.31 -3.05 -9.14
C ASP A 258 -2.55 -2.84 -8.28
N HIS A 259 -2.59 -3.53 -7.14
CA HIS A 259 -3.73 -3.55 -6.24
C HIS A 259 -3.31 -3.29 -4.80
N MET A 260 -4.23 -2.75 -4.01
CA MET A 260 -4.16 -2.72 -2.56
C MET A 260 -5.50 -3.17 -2.02
N TRP A 261 -5.49 -4.32 -1.37
CA TRP A 261 -6.65 -4.93 -0.75
C TRP A 261 -6.49 -4.93 0.76
N ALA A 262 -7.59 -4.83 1.47
CA ALA A 262 -7.59 -4.87 2.92
C ALA A 262 -8.71 -5.77 3.45
N SER A 263 -8.48 -6.41 4.60
CA SER A 263 -9.57 -7.04 5.35
C SER A 263 -10.62 -6.00 5.74
N PRO A 264 -11.90 -6.37 5.93
CA PRO A 264 -12.98 -5.40 6.18
C PRO A 264 -12.71 -4.43 7.33
N SER A 265 -12.10 -4.92 8.43
CA SER A 265 -11.75 -4.10 9.59
C SER A 265 -10.69 -3.04 9.31
N VAL A 266 -9.72 -3.36 8.44
CA VAL A 266 -8.67 -2.41 8.00
C VAL A 266 -9.22 -1.46 6.94
N ALA A 267 -10.03 -1.96 6.00
CA ALA A 267 -10.66 -1.14 4.97
C ALA A 267 -11.54 -0.04 5.55
N ALA A 268 -12.21 -0.30 6.69
CA ALA A 268 -12.99 0.70 7.41
C ALA A 268 -12.15 1.87 7.95
N GLN A 269 -10.82 1.74 8.00
CA GLN A 269 -9.89 2.80 8.40
C GLN A 269 -9.27 3.52 7.19
N ALA A 270 -9.54 3.08 5.97
CA ALA A 270 -9.01 3.74 4.77
C ALA A 270 -9.69 5.11 4.57
N ILE A 271 -8.88 6.15 4.36
CA ILE A 271 -9.32 7.54 4.19
C ILE A 271 -9.32 7.94 2.73
N SER A 272 -8.30 7.52 1.97
CA SER A 272 -8.13 7.87 0.57
C SER A 272 -7.32 6.81 -0.17
N HIS A 273 -7.51 6.75 -1.50
CA HIS A 273 -6.67 5.99 -2.41
C HIS A 273 -6.34 6.84 -3.62
N GLN A 274 -5.06 6.93 -3.98
CA GLN A 274 -4.57 7.76 -5.07
C GLN A 274 -3.71 6.94 -6.03
N VAL A 275 -3.81 7.29 -7.30
CA VAL A 275 -3.01 6.71 -8.39
C VAL A 275 -2.20 7.83 -9.04
N HIS A 276 -0.87 7.74 -8.95
CA HIS A 276 0.03 8.85 -9.34
C HIS A 276 0.45 8.73 -10.81
N LYS A 277 -0.49 9.00 -11.72
CA LYS A 277 -0.32 8.84 -13.17
C LYS A 277 0.85 9.66 -13.75
N ASP A 278 1.12 10.84 -13.20
CA ASP A 278 2.16 11.74 -13.69
C ASP A 278 3.58 11.19 -13.50
N VAL A 279 3.78 10.24 -12.60
CA VAL A 279 5.06 9.55 -12.41
C VAL A 279 5.50 8.83 -13.69
N ARG A 280 4.56 8.43 -14.56
CA ARG A 280 4.85 7.79 -15.84
C ARG A 280 5.55 8.72 -16.87
N ASP A 281 5.54 10.04 -16.64
CA ASP A 281 6.24 11.03 -17.47
C ASP A 281 7.61 11.43 -16.93
N TRP A 282 8.00 10.93 -15.76
CA TRP A 282 9.30 11.25 -15.20
C TRP A 282 10.44 10.61 -16.01
N GLY A 283 11.68 11.08 -15.80
CA GLY A 283 12.84 10.52 -16.48
C GLY A 283 13.03 9.02 -16.20
N LYS A 284 13.13 8.17 -17.22
CA LYS A 284 13.29 6.71 -17.13
C LYS A 284 12.22 6.04 -16.23
N PRO A 285 10.93 6.27 -16.46
CA PRO A 285 9.89 5.78 -15.57
C PRO A 285 9.80 4.25 -15.59
N SER A 286 9.14 3.68 -14.57
CA SER A 286 8.60 2.33 -14.67
C SER A 286 7.44 2.30 -15.66
N ASP A 287 7.11 1.15 -16.21
CA ASP A 287 5.85 0.92 -16.94
C ASP A 287 4.64 0.87 -16.02
N HIS A 288 4.86 0.72 -14.71
CA HIS A 288 3.87 0.90 -13.65
C HIS A 288 3.99 2.26 -12.99
N ILE A 289 2.89 2.71 -12.38
CA ILE A 289 2.85 3.91 -11.55
C ILE A 289 2.50 3.56 -10.10
N PRO A 290 2.93 4.38 -9.12
CA PRO A 290 2.63 4.10 -7.73
C PRO A 290 1.15 4.34 -7.39
N ILE A 291 0.64 3.50 -6.50
CA ILE A 291 -0.64 3.67 -5.80
C ILE A 291 -0.38 3.95 -4.33
N VAL A 292 -1.18 4.79 -3.71
CA VAL A 292 -1.04 5.20 -2.31
C VAL A 292 -2.38 5.16 -1.62
N THR A 293 -2.46 4.50 -0.47
CA THR A 293 -3.64 4.56 0.41
C THR A 293 -3.24 5.18 1.74
N GLU A 294 -4.09 6.06 2.25
CA GLU A 294 -3.98 6.64 3.59
C GLU A 294 -5.02 6.00 4.51
N PHE A 295 -4.57 5.60 5.70
CA PHE A 295 -5.40 4.98 6.74
C PHE A 295 -5.43 5.85 7.99
N ALA A 296 -6.57 5.93 8.66
CA ALA A 296 -6.65 6.47 10.02
C ALA A 296 -5.91 5.57 10.99
N MET A 297 -5.18 6.17 11.96
CA MET A 297 -4.42 5.45 12.99
C MET A 297 -5.02 5.67 14.37
#